data_96c2f5759fddf1b8f6edffa8f241f2a5
#
_entry.id   96c2f5759fddf1b8f6edffa8f241f2a5
#
_cell.length_a   1.000
_cell.length_b   1.000
_cell.length_c   1.000
_cell.angle_alpha   90.00
_cell.angle_beta   90.00
_cell.angle_gamma   90.00
#
_symmetry.space_group_name_H-M   'P 1'
#
loop_
_entity.id
_entity.type
_entity.pdbx_description
1 polymer ?
#
loop_
_entity_poly.entity_id
_entity_poly.type
_entity_poly.pdbx_seq_one_letter_code
_entity_poly.pdbx_strand_id
1 'polypeptide(L)'
;MTEKIAILIDSCSDAPQYLQDKDYVKTVSMQIHWDGKVLRDRVDISPDQFYRKIKHGASIPTTSSPQSGDILEKFQELEKEGYRDVIAICISSGLSTTYNQISLLASQQSNLNIKVIDTKNIGIGSGLFAVYADDLIKKSFPFQKLCN
;
A
#
# COMPACT_ATOMS: atom_id res chain seq x y z
N MET A 1 -15.06 14.86 -17.97
CA MET A 1 -13.72 14.32 -17.66
C MET A 1 -13.88 13.16 -16.69
N THR A 2 -13.26 12.05 -16.98
CA THR A 2 -13.22 10.94 -16.04
C THR A 2 -12.32 11.32 -14.85
N GLU A 3 -12.79 11.10 -13.63
CA GLU A 3 -12.00 11.29 -12.41
C GLU A 3 -10.73 10.43 -12.49
N LYS A 4 -9.59 11.04 -12.17
CA LYS A 4 -8.29 10.38 -12.18
C LYS A 4 -8.00 9.84 -10.78
N ILE A 5 -8.43 8.61 -10.53
CA ILE A 5 -8.36 7.95 -9.23
C ILE A 5 -7.12 7.05 -9.17
N ALA A 6 -6.38 7.12 -8.08
CA ALA A 6 -5.24 6.26 -7.80
C ALA A 6 -5.51 5.32 -6.63
N ILE A 7 -4.75 4.24 -6.57
CA ILE A 7 -4.76 3.25 -5.49
C ILE A 7 -3.39 3.26 -4.81
N LEU A 8 -3.38 3.37 -3.48
CA LEU A 8 -2.20 3.13 -2.65
C LEU A 8 -2.41 1.84 -1.86
N ILE A 9 -1.45 0.94 -1.87
CA ILE A 9 -1.46 -0.30 -1.09
C ILE A 9 -0.21 -0.42 -0.23
N ASP A 10 -0.25 -1.18 0.84
CA ASP A 10 0.95 -1.63 1.53
C ASP A 10 1.46 -2.98 0.97
N SER A 11 2.72 -3.31 1.22
CA SER A 11 3.35 -4.52 0.66
C SER A 11 2.83 -5.83 1.25
N CYS A 12 2.11 -5.78 2.38
CA CYS A 12 1.46 -6.95 2.98
C CYS A 12 0.08 -7.27 2.39
N SER A 13 -0.37 -6.52 1.38
CA SER A 13 -1.63 -6.78 0.68
C SER A 13 -1.54 -7.97 -0.29
N ASP A 14 -0.33 -8.39 -0.66
CA ASP A 14 -0.10 -9.43 -1.68
C ASP A 14 -0.94 -9.23 -2.96
N ALA A 15 -1.15 -7.97 -3.34
CA ALA A 15 -1.88 -7.64 -4.55
C ALA A 15 -1.21 -8.26 -5.78
N PRO A 16 -1.99 -8.74 -6.77
CA PRO A 16 -1.43 -9.35 -7.97
C PRO A 16 -0.47 -8.41 -8.71
N GLN A 17 0.59 -8.96 -9.31
CA GLN A 17 1.62 -8.17 -9.98
C GLN A 17 1.04 -7.29 -11.09
N TYR A 18 0.11 -7.81 -11.89
CA TYR A 18 -0.53 -7.05 -12.97
C TYR A 18 -1.22 -5.77 -12.48
N LEU A 19 -1.66 -5.75 -11.22
CA LEU A 19 -2.26 -4.57 -10.59
C LEU A 19 -1.18 -3.61 -10.13
N GLN A 20 -0.12 -4.11 -9.50
CA GLN A 20 0.99 -3.30 -9.02
C GLN A 20 1.75 -2.61 -10.16
N ASP A 21 1.74 -3.17 -11.37
CA ASP A 21 2.41 -2.63 -12.56
C ASP A 21 1.64 -1.46 -13.20
N LYS A 22 0.46 -1.10 -12.70
CA LYS A 22 -0.32 0.02 -13.24
C LYS A 22 0.18 1.36 -12.73
N ASP A 23 0.21 2.36 -13.58
CA ASP A 23 0.70 3.71 -13.26
C ASP A 23 -0.05 4.35 -12.08
N TYR A 24 -1.34 4.06 -11.96
CA TYR A 24 -2.19 4.59 -10.88
C TYR A 24 -2.19 3.76 -9.59
N VAL A 25 -1.35 2.73 -9.51
CA VAL A 25 -1.19 1.93 -8.30
C VAL A 25 0.20 2.17 -7.73
N LYS A 26 0.26 2.62 -6.47
CA LYS A 26 1.52 2.80 -5.74
C LYS A 26 1.54 1.87 -4.54
N THR A 27 2.72 1.38 -4.21
CA THR A 27 2.94 0.50 -3.06
C THR A 27 3.89 1.15 -2.07
N VAL A 28 3.53 1.13 -0.79
CA VAL A 28 4.44 1.47 0.31
C VAL A 28 4.92 0.20 0.99
N SER A 29 6.23 0.12 1.25
CA SER A 29 6.86 -1.08 1.77
C SER A 29 6.87 -1.11 3.28
N MET A 30 6.44 -2.24 3.85
CA MET A 30 6.73 -2.56 5.26
C MET A 30 8.24 -2.65 5.47
N GLN A 31 8.69 -2.35 6.69
CA GLN A 31 10.09 -2.48 7.07
C GLN A 31 10.34 -3.87 7.64
N ILE A 32 11.43 -4.50 7.24
CA ILE A 32 11.90 -5.79 7.74
C ILE A 32 13.21 -5.55 8.49
N HIS A 33 13.20 -5.78 9.80
CA HIS A 33 14.36 -5.65 10.66
C HIS A 33 15.05 -7.00 10.79
N TRP A 34 16.21 -7.17 10.15
CA TRP A 34 16.92 -8.43 10.03
C TRP A 34 18.43 -8.28 10.20
N ASP A 35 18.99 -8.95 11.20
CA ASP A 35 20.43 -8.97 11.46
C ASP A 35 21.05 -7.56 11.52
N GLY A 36 20.36 -6.64 12.22
CA GLY A 36 20.82 -5.25 12.40
C GLY A 36 20.61 -4.34 11.19
N LYS A 37 19.94 -4.83 10.14
CA LYS A 37 19.57 -4.06 8.94
C LYS A 37 18.08 -3.80 8.90
N VAL A 38 17.72 -2.69 8.27
CA VAL A 38 16.32 -2.38 7.93
C VAL A 38 16.17 -2.47 6.42
N LEU A 39 15.32 -3.37 5.97
CA LEU A 39 15.06 -3.65 4.56
C LEU A 39 13.62 -3.30 4.22
N ARG A 40 13.40 -2.72 3.05
CA ARG A 40 12.05 -2.48 2.54
C ARG A 40 11.55 -3.74 1.86
N ASP A 41 10.39 -4.23 2.29
CA ASP A 41 9.74 -5.40 1.70
C ASP A 41 9.50 -5.19 0.20
N ARG A 42 9.86 -6.18 -0.61
CA ARG A 42 9.74 -6.21 -2.08
C ARG A 42 10.59 -5.18 -2.84
N VAL A 43 11.35 -4.37 -2.15
CA VAL A 43 12.30 -3.40 -2.73
C VAL A 43 13.73 -3.84 -2.47
N ASP A 44 14.11 -3.96 -1.21
CA ASP A 44 15.48 -4.35 -0.81
C ASP A 44 15.65 -5.86 -0.66
N ILE A 45 14.55 -6.58 -0.50
CA ILE A 45 14.50 -8.04 -0.42
C ILE A 45 13.22 -8.58 -1.06
N SER A 46 13.36 -9.55 -1.96
CA SER A 46 12.21 -10.25 -2.56
C SER A 46 11.67 -11.35 -1.64
N PRO A 47 10.40 -11.79 -1.80
CA PRO A 47 9.85 -12.94 -1.10
C PRO A 47 10.72 -14.19 -1.25
N ASP A 48 11.22 -14.49 -2.45
CA ASP A 48 12.08 -15.64 -2.69
C ASP A 48 13.39 -15.56 -1.91
N GLN A 49 14.03 -14.40 -1.86
CA GLN A 49 15.24 -14.18 -1.06
C GLN A 49 14.96 -14.34 0.42
N PHE A 50 13.83 -13.79 0.89
CA PHE A 50 13.38 -13.89 2.27
C PHE A 50 13.23 -15.37 2.70
N TYR A 51 12.39 -16.13 2.00
CA TYR A 51 12.12 -17.52 2.34
C TYR A 51 13.34 -18.41 2.17
N ARG A 52 14.21 -18.11 1.19
CA ARG A 52 15.49 -18.82 1.02
C ARG A 52 16.40 -18.65 2.23
N LYS A 53 16.50 -17.41 2.77
CA LYS A 53 17.29 -17.15 3.99
C LYS A 53 16.72 -17.91 5.20
N ILE A 54 15.41 -17.89 5.40
CA ILE A 54 14.74 -18.65 6.48
C ILE A 54 15.02 -20.16 6.34
N LYS A 55 14.88 -20.70 5.14
CA LYS A 55 15.14 -22.13 4.87
C LYS A 55 16.59 -22.53 5.20
N HIS A 56 17.54 -21.63 5.06
CA HIS A 56 18.96 -21.87 5.39
C HIS A 56 19.32 -21.52 6.86
N GLY A 57 18.33 -21.40 7.72
CA GLY A 57 18.53 -21.26 9.16
C GLY A 57 18.80 -19.84 9.65
N ALA A 58 18.48 -18.80 8.88
CA ALA A 58 18.55 -17.45 9.34
C ALA A 58 17.55 -17.20 10.49
N SER A 59 17.86 -16.24 11.36
CA SER A 59 16.95 -15.77 12.43
C SER A 59 15.62 -15.28 11.84
N ILE A 60 14.53 -15.36 12.59
CA ILE A 60 13.26 -14.80 12.20
C ILE A 60 13.31 -13.28 12.38
N PRO A 61 13.09 -12.47 11.32
CA PRO A 61 13.08 -11.02 11.44
C PRO A 61 11.82 -10.50 12.12
N THR A 62 11.87 -9.23 12.53
CA THR A 62 10.68 -8.46 12.95
C THR A 62 10.30 -7.47 11.87
N THR A 63 9.09 -6.93 11.95
CA THR A 63 8.59 -5.96 10.99
C THR A 63 8.05 -4.71 11.67
N SER A 64 8.01 -3.61 10.93
CA SER A 64 7.31 -2.40 11.32
C SER A 64 6.57 -1.81 10.11
N SER A 65 5.67 -0.87 10.38
CA SER A 65 4.95 -0.13 9.33
C SER A 65 5.91 0.62 8.40
N PRO A 66 5.44 1.04 7.21
CA PRO A 66 6.24 1.86 6.28
C PRO A 66 6.78 3.12 6.96
N GLN A 67 7.90 3.65 6.47
CA GLN A 67 8.39 4.95 6.94
C GLN A 67 7.45 6.07 6.47
N SER A 68 7.24 7.07 7.34
CA SER A 68 6.40 8.24 6.99
C SER A 68 6.92 8.95 5.74
N GLY A 69 8.24 9.03 5.55
CA GLY A 69 8.86 9.62 4.37
C GLY A 69 8.47 8.90 3.08
N ASP A 70 8.47 7.56 3.08
CA ASP A 70 8.09 6.75 1.91
C ASP A 70 6.60 6.95 1.56
N ILE A 71 5.72 7.05 2.56
CA ILE A 71 4.30 7.33 2.34
C ILE A 71 4.11 8.72 1.71
N LEU A 72 4.77 9.74 2.27
CA LEU A 72 4.69 11.11 1.77
C LEU A 72 5.26 11.22 0.35
N GLU A 73 6.33 10.50 0.04
CA GLU A 73 6.89 10.42 -1.31
C GLU A 73 5.85 9.90 -2.31
N LYS A 74 5.12 8.84 -1.97
CA LYS A 74 4.05 8.30 -2.83
C LYS A 74 2.89 9.30 -3.02
N PHE A 75 2.51 10.04 -1.99
CA PHE A 75 1.54 11.11 -2.15
C PHE A 75 2.03 12.19 -3.10
N GLN A 76 3.28 12.61 -2.98
CA GLN A 76 3.88 13.61 -3.86
C GLN A 76 3.99 13.12 -5.31
N GLU A 77 4.36 11.85 -5.53
CA GLU A 77 4.38 11.22 -6.86
C GLU A 77 2.99 11.30 -7.50
N LEU A 78 1.95 10.85 -6.78
CA LEU A 78 0.57 10.87 -7.28
C LEU A 78 0.08 12.30 -7.60
N GLU A 79 0.40 13.26 -6.74
CA GLU A 79 0.05 14.68 -6.98
C GLU A 79 0.73 15.21 -8.25
N LYS A 80 2.03 14.96 -8.44
CA LYS A 80 2.80 15.37 -9.63
C LYS A 80 2.27 14.70 -10.90
N GLU A 81 1.81 13.47 -10.82
CA GLU A 81 1.19 12.74 -11.93
C GLU A 81 -0.25 13.19 -12.23
N GLY A 82 -0.76 14.14 -11.45
CA GLY A 82 -2.06 14.78 -11.67
C GLY A 82 -3.25 14.03 -11.07
N TYR A 83 -3.03 13.05 -10.19
CA TYR A 83 -4.10 12.45 -9.41
C TYR A 83 -4.59 13.43 -8.34
N ARG A 84 -5.87 13.35 -7.99
CA ARG A 84 -6.49 14.13 -6.91
C ARG A 84 -7.22 13.25 -5.91
N ASP A 85 -7.77 12.15 -6.38
CA ASP A 85 -8.51 11.18 -5.58
C ASP A 85 -7.67 9.91 -5.41
N VAL A 86 -7.47 9.49 -4.16
CA VAL A 86 -6.64 8.32 -3.82
C VAL A 86 -7.41 7.44 -2.84
N ILE A 87 -7.52 6.16 -3.17
CA ILE A 87 -7.99 5.15 -2.23
C ILE A 87 -6.77 4.39 -1.68
N ALA A 88 -6.51 4.56 -0.39
CA ALA A 88 -5.42 3.88 0.30
C ALA A 88 -5.98 2.64 1.02
N ILE A 89 -5.50 1.47 0.63
CA ILE A 89 -6.00 0.18 1.10
C ILE A 89 -4.93 -0.45 1.99
N CYS A 90 -5.25 -0.62 3.26
CA CYS A 90 -4.30 -1.04 4.28
C CYS A 90 -4.67 -2.41 4.86
N ILE A 91 -3.66 -3.17 5.25
CA ILE A 91 -3.88 -4.35 6.09
C ILE A 91 -4.54 -3.96 7.41
N SER A 92 -5.11 -4.94 8.10
CA SER A 92 -5.87 -4.74 9.34
C SER A 92 -5.14 -3.87 10.36
N SER A 93 -5.84 -2.86 10.88
CA SER A 93 -5.39 -2.05 12.01
C SER A 93 -5.18 -2.85 13.30
N GLY A 94 -5.75 -4.06 13.38
CA GLY A 94 -5.52 -5.01 14.48
C GLY A 94 -4.16 -5.73 14.39
N LEU A 95 -3.48 -5.65 13.22
CA LEU A 95 -2.19 -6.30 12.97
C LEU A 95 -1.03 -5.31 12.82
N SER A 96 -1.32 -4.09 12.38
CA SER A 96 -0.30 -3.08 12.08
C SER A 96 -0.80 -1.67 12.34
N THR A 97 0.12 -0.77 12.67
CA THR A 97 -0.16 0.68 12.78
C THR A 97 -0.23 1.38 11.42
N THR A 98 -0.03 0.67 10.32
CA THR A 98 0.01 1.23 8.95
C THR A 98 -1.26 2.04 8.61
N TYR A 99 -2.45 1.51 8.92
CA TYR A 99 -3.70 2.23 8.70
C TYR A 99 -3.73 3.57 9.44
N ASN A 100 -3.38 3.59 10.72
CA ASN A 100 -3.39 4.81 11.54
C ASN A 100 -2.36 5.82 11.03
N GLN A 101 -1.18 5.34 10.65
CA GLN A 101 -0.10 6.19 10.12
C GLN A 101 -0.48 6.83 8.78
N ILE A 102 -0.99 6.04 7.83
CA ILE A 102 -1.45 6.56 6.54
C ILE A 102 -2.62 7.51 6.73
N SER A 103 -3.57 7.21 7.63
CA SER A 103 -4.71 8.09 7.94
C SER A 103 -4.26 9.45 8.49
N LEU A 104 -3.28 9.45 9.39
CA LEU A 104 -2.73 10.69 9.93
C LEU A 104 -2.06 11.53 8.84
N LEU A 105 -1.19 10.92 8.03
CA LEU A 105 -0.49 11.62 6.95
C LEU A 105 -1.45 12.09 5.86
N ALA A 106 -2.47 11.30 5.54
CA ALA A 106 -3.53 11.66 4.59
C ALA A 106 -4.32 12.89 5.04
N SER A 107 -4.63 12.99 6.34
CA SER A 107 -5.37 14.14 6.89
C SER A 107 -4.60 15.46 6.79
N GLN A 108 -3.30 15.42 6.57
CA GLN A 108 -2.43 16.58 6.42
C GLN A 108 -2.27 17.02 4.95
N GLN A 109 -2.82 16.24 3.99
CA GLN A 109 -2.73 16.60 2.58
C GLN A 109 -3.85 17.57 2.20
N SER A 110 -3.49 18.66 1.51
CA SER A 110 -4.44 19.67 1.03
C SER A 110 -4.81 19.48 -0.45
N ASN A 111 -3.94 18.85 -1.22
CA ASN A 111 -4.07 18.73 -2.67
C ASN A 111 -4.57 17.35 -3.11
N LEU A 112 -4.62 16.39 -2.21
CA LEU A 112 -5.12 15.04 -2.44
C LEU A 112 -6.31 14.76 -1.54
N ASN A 113 -7.36 14.20 -2.12
CA ASN A 113 -8.51 13.67 -1.41
C ASN A 113 -8.26 12.17 -1.20
N ILE A 114 -7.82 11.79 0.00
CA ILE A 114 -7.38 10.43 0.30
C ILE A 114 -8.38 9.74 1.22
N LYS A 115 -9.00 8.68 0.73
CA LYS A 115 -9.79 7.77 1.55
C LYS A 115 -8.94 6.58 1.97
N VAL A 116 -8.80 6.38 3.28
CA VAL A 116 -8.03 5.26 3.83
C VAL A 116 -8.98 4.16 4.28
N ILE A 117 -8.75 2.95 3.80
CA ILE A 117 -9.55 1.75 4.07
C ILE A 117 -8.78 0.81 4.97
N ASP A 118 -9.35 0.49 6.12
CA ASP A 118 -8.91 -0.61 6.98
C ASP A 118 -9.62 -1.89 6.49
N THR A 119 -8.90 -2.77 5.82
CA THR A 119 -9.51 -3.98 5.24
C THR A 119 -9.91 -5.03 6.27
N LYS A 120 -9.42 -4.91 7.51
CA LYS A 120 -9.55 -5.96 8.54
C LYS A 120 -8.99 -7.32 8.09
N ASN A 121 -8.11 -7.31 7.10
CA ASN A 121 -7.50 -8.47 6.47
C ASN A 121 -5.99 -8.29 6.33
N ILE A 122 -5.32 -9.36 5.88
CA ILE A 122 -3.90 -9.38 5.53
C ILE A 122 -3.71 -10.24 4.28
N GLY A 123 -2.57 -10.08 3.61
CA GLY A 123 -2.27 -10.82 2.39
C GLY A 123 -3.29 -10.57 1.31
N ILE A 124 -3.58 -11.59 0.50
CA ILE A 124 -4.54 -11.47 -0.61
C ILE A 124 -5.95 -11.07 -0.14
N GLY A 125 -6.33 -11.36 1.11
CA GLY A 125 -7.57 -10.86 1.69
C GLY A 125 -7.66 -9.33 1.68
N SER A 126 -6.55 -8.64 1.94
CA SER A 126 -6.42 -7.19 1.77
C SER A 126 -6.28 -6.81 0.29
N GLY A 127 -5.47 -7.56 -0.48
CA GLY A 127 -5.24 -7.30 -1.90
C GLY A 127 -6.49 -7.37 -2.78
N LEU A 128 -7.48 -8.20 -2.41
CA LEU A 128 -8.76 -8.27 -3.13
C LEU A 128 -9.55 -6.96 -3.08
N PHE A 129 -9.39 -6.13 -2.05
CA PHE A 129 -9.97 -4.79 -2.04
C PHE A 129 -9.37 -3.92 -3.15
N ALA A 130 -8.05 -4.03 -3.37
CA ALA A 130 -7.38 -3.30 -4.45
C ALA A 130 -7.82 -3.81 -5.85
N VAL A 131 -7.97 -5.12 -6.01
CA VAL A 131 -8.51 -5.72 -7.24
C VAL A 131 -9.93 -5.22 -7.52
N TYR A 132 -10.78 -5.16 -6.49
CA TYR A 132 -12.14 -4.65 -6.63
C TYR A 132 -12.17 -3.15 -6.94
N ALA A 133 -11.33 -2.35 -6.27
CA ALA A 133 -11.22 -0.92 -6.58
C ALA A 133 -10.78 -0.68 -8.04
N ASP A 134 -9.80 -1.46 -8.53
CA ASP A 134 -9.36 -1.42 -9.93
C ASP A 134 -10.51 -1.72 -10.91
N ASP A 135 -11.32 -2.72 -10.62
CA ASP A 135 -12.47 -3.07 -11.45
C ASP A 135 -13.53 -1.94 -11.49
N LEU A 136 -13.78 -1.30 -10.35
CA LEU A 136 -14.69 -0.15 -10.27
C LEU A 136 -14.14 1.08 -11.02
N ILE A 137 -12.84 1.34 -10.91
CA ILE A 137 -12.17 2.43 -11.66
C ILE A 137 -12.32 2.20 -13.17
N LYS A 138 -12.04 0.98 -13.65
CA LYS A 138 -12.21 0.61 -15.07
C LYS A 138 -13.64 0.77 -15.57
N LYS A 139 -14.62 0.56 -14.71
CA LYS A 139 -16.05 0.74 -15.00
C LYS A 139 -16.50 2.20 -14.83
N SER A 140 -15.56 3.12 -14.60
CA SER A 140 -15.83 4.56 -14.43
C SER A 140 -16.78 4.90 -13.27
N PHE A 141 -16.74 4.12 -12.20
CA PHE A 141 -17.46 4.49 -10.98
C PHE A 141 -16.83 5.73 -10.34
N PRO A 142 -17.64 6.68 -9.86
CA PRO A 142 -17.11 7.87 -9.19
C PRO A 142 -16.44 7.52 -7.85
N PHE A 143 -15.43 8.30 -7.47
CA PHE A 143 -14.61 8.07 -6.26
C PHE A 143 -15.46 7.85 -5.01
N GLN A 144 -16.52 8.61 -4.81
CA GLN A 144 -17.39 8.47 -3.64
C GLN A 144 -18.03 7.07 -3.53
N LYS A 145 -18.29 6.40 -4.67
CA LYS A 145 -18.80 5.02 -4.67
C LYS A 145 -17.74 3.99 -4.33
N LEU A 146 -16.46 4.27 -4.62
CA LEU A 146 -15.35 3.39 -4.21
C LEU A 146 -15.12 3.44 -2.70
N CYS A 147 -15.53 4.53 -2.05
CA CYS A 147 -15.30 4.77 -0.62
C CYS A 147 -16.38 4.18 0.29
N ASN A 148 -17.49 3.69 -0.26
CA ASN A 148 -18.64 3.12 0.47
C ASN A 148 -18.67 1.59 0.34
#